data_2882fc25e7d93001bf113f722c036112
#
_entry.id   2882fc25e7d93001bf113f722c036112
#
_cell.length_a   1.000
_cell.length_b   1.000
_cell.length_c   1.000
_cell.angle_alpha   90.00
_cell.angle_beta   90.00
_cell.angle_gamma   90.00
#
_symmetry.space_group_name_H-M   'P 1'
#
loop_
_entity.id
_entity.type
_entity.pdbx_description
1 polymer ?
#
loop_
_entity_poly.entity_id
_entity_poly.type
_entity_poly.pdbx_seq_one_letter_code
_entity_poly.pdbx_strand_id
1 'polypeptide(L)'
;MSKRAQGFTCLALLLLSAACATAPRKAEAPVFFPPAPGLPRIQYLTSFRGLKDVEEQSSFDKFVVGEQQDLRIDKPYGIGIHDGKLYVCDTNATVIVFDLVARSYSGLKGAVGAGKLIQPINISIEADGTKFVADPGRGQIVVFDANDDYVRAYGTPGNWRPVDAVPFEDRIYVADPANGLVKVFDRASGEPVKSIGDKGEPAERLDRPTNLAFDGEGYLYVTDVGRFQVLKFDRDGHFKSAIGKPGDNLGHFARPKGIAVDREGRLYAADASFNNVQIFGKEGRLLMFFGEGGDVPGGFLLPAKVTIDYDNVKYFSKYLAPQFQAEYLLLVTNQFGEHPVSILAFGQEKGKHYPTEEELLQQIEDKRKQEQEKEQEKPPTP
;
A
#
# COMPACT_ATOMS: atom_id res chain seq x y z
N MET A 1 -43.02 3.28 -86.71
CA MET A 1 -42.86 4.36 -85.73
C MET A 1 -42.84 3.67 -84.34
N SER A 2 -41.69 3.41 -83.81
CA SER A 2 -41.45 2.61 -82.59
C SER A 2 -41.02 3.52 -81.48
N LYS A 3 -41.74 3.56 -80.34
CA LYS A 3 -41.28 4.21 -79.10
C LYS A 3 -40.60 3.17 -78.20
N ARG A 4 -39.33 3.39 -77.97
CA ARG A 4 -38.54 2.65 -76.97
C ARG A 4 -38.78 3.22 -75.60
N ALA A 5 -39.26 2.40 -74.68
CA ALA A 5 -39.33 2.67 -73.26
C ALA A 5 -37.98 2.34 -72.61
N GLN A 6 -37.35 3.31 -71.94
CA GLN A 6 -36.15 3.08 -71.12
C GLN A 6 -36.61 2.73 -69.74
N GLY A 7 -36.28 1.52 -69.28
CA GLY A 7 -36.46 1.09 -67.90
C GLY A 7 -35.31 1.58 -67.00
N PHE A 8 -35.65 2.33 -65.98
CA PHE A 8 -34.72 2.68 -64.88
C PHE A 8 -34.64 1.54 -63.89
N THR A 9 -33.46 0.92 -63.83
CA THR A 9 -33.17 -0.10 -62.81
C THR A 9 -32.58 0.63 -61.58
N CYS A 10 -33.34 0.80 -60.50
CA CYS A 10 -32.85 1.24 -59.20
C CYS A 10 -32.07 0.09 -58.55
N LEU A 11 -30.75 0.24 -58.47
CA LEU A 11 -29.86 -0.63 -57.70
C LEU A 11 -29.87 -0.16 -56.24
N ALA A 12 -30.61 -0.84 -55.37
CA ALA A 12 -30.60 -0.61 -53.93
C ALA A 12 -29.28 -1.18 -53.35
N LEU A 13 -28.32 -0.33 -53.03
CA LEU A 13 -27.16 -0.70 -52.22
C LEU A 13 -27.62 -0.89 -50.76
N LEU A 14 -27.77 -2.14 -50.33
CA LEU A 14 -27.85 -2.49 -48.90
C LEU A 14 -26.46 -2.33 -48.28
N LEU A 15 -26.23 -1.24 -47.54
CA LEU A 15 -25.11 -1.10 -46.64
C LEU A 15 -25.30 -2.02 -45.44
N LEU A 16 -24.67 -3.16 -45.49
CA LEU A 16 -24.46 -4.03 -44.30
C LEU A 16 -23.46 -3.29 -43.36
N SER A 17 -24.01 -2.53 -42.40
CA SER A 17 -23.26 -2.07 -41.25
C SER A 17 -22.94 -3.28 -40.37
N ALA A 18 -21.77 -3.89 -40.60
CA ALA A 18 -21.17 -4.80 -39.65
C ALA A 18 -20.86 -4.02 -38.38
N ALA A 19 -21.79 -4.01 -37.44
CA ALA A 19 -21.50 -3.61 -36.08
C ALA A 19 -20.45 -4.57 -35.55
N CYS A 20 -19.19 -4.14 -35.44
CA CYS A 20 -18.19 -4.82 -34.66
C CYS A 20 -18.67 -4.78 -33.19
N ALA A 21 -19.49 -5.76 -32.81
CA ALA A 21 -19.72 -6.05 -31.43
C ALA A 21 -18.37 -6.48 -30.84
N THR A 22 -17.72 -5.58 -30.14
CA THR A 22 -16.58 -5.97 -29.27
C THR A 22 -17.10 -7.06 -28.36
N ALA A 23 -16.55 -8.27 -28.49
CA ALA A 23 -16.87 -9.36 -27.61
C ALA A 23 -16.72 -8.88 -26.15
N PRO A 24 -17.66 -9.17 -25.25
CA PRO A 24 -17.55 -8.75 -23.88
C PRO A 24 -16.22 -9.29 -23.34
N ARG A 25 -15.38 -8.38 -22.84
CA ARG A 25 -14.12 -8.73 -22.22
C ARG A 25 -14.46 -9.74 -21.13
N LYS A 26 -13.94 -10.96 -21.26
CA LYS A 26 -14.16 -12.02 -20.28
C LYS A 26 -13.70 -11.45 -18.95
N ALA A 27 -14.61 -11.35 -17.96
CA ALA A 27 -14.26 -10.87 -16.64
C ALA A 27 -13.12 -11.75 -16.12
N GLU A 28 -11.98 -11.15 -15.84
CA GLU A 28 -10.86 -11.87 -15.24
C GLU A 28 -11.30 -12.44 -13.90
N ALA A 29 -10.89 -13.69 -13.61
CA ALA A 29 -11.22 -14.30 -12.34
C ALA A 29 -10.60 -13.49 -11.19
N PRO A 30 -11.32 -13.28 -10.06
CA PRO A 30 -10.78 -12.57 -8.92
C PRO A 30 -9.52 -13.26 -8.40
N VAL A 31 -8.50 -12.46 -8.09
CA VAL A 31 -7.24 -12.94 -7.50
C VAL A 31 -7.35 -12.88 -5.98
N PHE A 32 -7.13 -14.02 -5.33
CA PHE A 32 -7.23 -14.18 -3.89
C PHE A 32 -5.94 -14.69 -3.25
N PHE A 33 -5.72 -14.32 -1.98
CA PHE A 33 -4.63 -14.81 -1.14
C PHE A 33 -5.16 -15.29 0.21
N PRO A 34 -4.81 -16.53 0.64
CA PRO A 34 -4.18 -17.54 -0.20
C PRO A 34 -5.09 -17.94 -1.36
N PRO A 35 -4.52 -18.51 -2.44
CA PRO A 35 -5.33 -19.07 -3.54
C PRO A 35 -6.08 -20.33 -3.10
N ALA A 36 -7.10 -20.70 -3.87
CA ALA A 36 -7.81 -21.95 -3.64
C ALA A 36 -6.83 -23.16 -3.63
N PRO A 37 -7.05 -24.18 -2.76
CA PRO A 37 -8.22 -24.42 -1.92
C PRO A 37 -8.21 -23.70 -0.55
N GLY A 38 -7.23 -22.81 -0.28
CA GLY A 38 -7.17 -22.05 0.95
C GLY A 38 -8.37 -21.09 1.12
N LEU A 39 -8.69 -20.77 2.37
CA LEU A 39 -9.70 -19.75 2.67
C LEU A 39 -9.10 -18.35 2.42
N PRO A 40 -9.61 -17.58 1.45
CA PRO A 40 -9.01 -16.31 1.07
C PRO A 40 -9.23 -15.25 2.14
N ARG A 41 -8.15 -14.57 2.52
CA ARG A 41 -8.18 -13.42 3.43
C ARG A 41 -7.99 -12.10 2.71
N ILE A 42 -7.42 -12.12 1.50
CA ILE A 42 -7.14 -10.91 0.73
C ILE A 42 -7.63 -11.12 -0.69
N GLN A 43 -8.32 -10.12 -1.24
CA GLN A 43 -8.68 -10.02 -2.65
C GLN A 43 -7.94 -8.86 -3.29
N TYR A 44 -7.27 -9.09 -4.42
CA TYR A 44 -6.82 -8.00 -5.30
C TYR A 44 -8.03 -7.37 -5.98
N LEU A 45 -8.12 -6.03 -5.95
CA LEU A 45 -9.26 -5.29 -6.49
C LEU A 45 -8.91 -4.63 -7.82
N THR A 46 -7.89 -3.78 -7.82
CA THR A 46 -7.49 -2.98 -8.99
C THR A 46 -6.10 -2.38 -8.79
N SER A 47 -5.57 -1.72 -9.84
CA SER A 47 -4.36 -0.92 -9.77
C SER A 47 -4.56 0.44 -10.41
N PHE A 48 -3.72 1.41 -10.01
CA PHE A 48 -3.64 2.73 -10.59
C PHE A 48 -2.21 2.99 -11.07
N ARG A 49 -2.09 3.47 -12.30
CA ARG A 49 -0.83 3.79 -12.94
C ARG A 49 -0.75 5.25 -13.35
N GLY A 50 -1.86 5.85 -13.74
CA GLY A 50 -1.89 7.21 -14.21
C GLY A 50 -3.29 7.73 -14.53
N LEU A 51 -3.32 8.81 -15.28
CA LEU A 51 -4.54 9.55 -15.63
C LEU A 51 -5.65 8.66 -16.21
N LYS A 52 -5.30 7.71 -17.07
CA LYS A 52 -6.27 6.82 -17.75
C LYS A 52 -7.04 5.88 -16.82
N ASP A 53 -6.58 5.70 -15.59
CA ASP A 53 -7.25 4.82 -14.62
C ASP A 53 -8.41 5.52 -13.90
N VAL A 54 -8.49 6.84 -13.96
CA VAL A 54 -9.55 7.66 -13.34
C VAL A 54 -10.38 8.43 -14.36
N GLU A 55 -9.79 8.90 -15.45
CA GLU A 55 -10.48 9.66 -16.49
C GLU A 55 -10.82 8.76 -17.68
N GLU A 56 -12.10 8.59 -17.95
CA GLU A 56 -12.60 7.96 -19.18
C GLU A 56 -12.73 9.02 -20.27
N GLN A 57 -11.81 9.04 -21.22
CA GLN A 57 -11.93 9.90 -22.40
C GLN A 57 -12.98 9.33 -23.35
N SER A 58 -14.07 10.09 -23.59
CA SER A 58 -15.10 9.70 -24.54
C SER A 58 -14.53 9.67 -25.98
N SER A 59 -15.20 8.92 -26.87
CA SER A 59 -14.80 8.90 -28.29
C SER A 59 -14.90 10.27 -28.93
N PHE A 60 -15.81 11.12 -28.44
CA PHE A 60 -15.99 12.49 -28.92
C PHE A 60 -14.83 13.39 -28.44
N ASP A 61 -14.40 13.25 -27.17
CA ASP A 61 -13.27 14.01 -26.65
C ASP A 61 -11.98 13.65 -27.37
N LYS A 62 -11.75 12.36 -27.68
CA LYS A 62 -10.62 11.91 -28.50
C LYS A 62 -10.61 12.54 -29.89
N PHE A 63 -11.80 12.70 -30.47
CA PHE A 63 -11.94 13.30 -31.79
C PHE A 63 -11.69 14.82 -31.78
N VAL A 64 -12.14 15.53 -30.71
CA VAL A 64 -12.07 17.00 -30.64
C VAL A 64 -10.74 17.48 -30.06
N VAL A 65 -10.23 16.83 -29.02
CA VAL A 65 -9.05 17.28 -28.25
C VAL A 65 -7.79 16.48 -28.60
N GLY A 66 -7.96 15.32 -29.26
CA GLY A 66 -6.89 14.38 -29.51
C GLY A 66 -6.70 13.37 -28.36
N GLU A 67 -5.73 12.49 -28.50
CA GLU A 67 -5.38 11.57 -27.41
C GLU A 67 -4.79 12.34 -26.22
N GLN A 68 -5.34 12.05 -25.04
CA GLN A 68 -4.87 12.62 -23.79
C GLN A 68 -3.42 12.22 -23.49
N GLN A 69 -2.65 13.14 -22.94
CA GLN A 69 -1.28 12.87 -22.52
C GLN A 69 -1.27 11.72 -21.51
N ASP A 70 -0.40 10.74 -21.70
CA ASP A 70 -0.29 9.57 -20.85
C ASP A 70 0.54 9.91 -19.58
N LEU A 71 -0.08 10.68 -18.68
CA LEU A 71 0.53 11.04 -17.41
C LEU A 71 0.52 9.81 -16.48
N ARG A 72 1.69 9.40 -16.05
CA ARG A 72 1.90 8.18 -15.23
C ARG A 72 2.71 8.48 -13.99
N ILE A 73 2.52 7.64 -12.98
CA ILE A 73 3.42 7.53 -11.84
C ILE A 73 4.75 6.96 -12.34
N ASP A 74 5.87 7.52 -11.88
CA ASP A 74 7.22 7.05 -12.26
C ASP A 74 7.86 6.24 -11.13
N LYS A 75 7.99 6.80 -9.93
CA LYS A 75 8.65 6.17 -8.77
C LYS A 75 7.83 6.31 -7.50
N PRO A 76 6.74 5.55 -7.37
CA PRO A 76 5.90 5.62 -6.18
C PRO A 76 6.63 5.07 -4.96
N TYR A 77 6.39 5.71 -3.80
CA TYR A 77 6.83 5.20 -2.51
C TYR A 77 5.68 5.26 -1.50
N GLY A 78 5.51 6.36 -0.78
CA GLY A 78 4.42 6.52 0.18
C GLY A 78 3.06 6.63 -0.48
N ILE A 79 2.04 6.09 0.18
CA ILE A 79 0.65 6.14 -0.27
C ILE A 79 -0.28 6.33 0.92
N GLY A 80 -1.33 7.11 0.73
CA GLY A 80 -2.47 7.25 1.63
C GLY A 80 -3.75 7.49 0.87
N ILE A 81 -4.88 7.37 1.54
CA ILE A 81 -6.20 7.66 0.98
C ILE A 81 -7.04 8.42 2.01
N HIS A 82 -7.81 9.40 1.55
CA HIS A 82 -8.77 10.13 2.37
C HIS A 82 -9.93 10.60 1.48
N ASP A 83 -11.16 10.33 1.90
CA ASP A 83 -12.41 10.70 1.20
C ASP A 83 -12.40 10.44 -0.31
N GLY A 84 -11.94 9.24 -0.70
CA GLY A 84 -11.89 8.82 -2.10
C GLY A 84 -10.78 9.47 -2.92
N LYS A 85 -9.83 10.17 -2.29
CA LYS A 85 -8.61 10.66 -2.94
C LYS A 85 -7.42 9.81 -2.54
N LEU A 86 -6.75 9.20 -3.51
CA LEU A 86 -5.47 8.53 -3.32
C LEU A 86 -4.34 9.54 -3.47
N TYR A 87 -3.43 9.57 -2.52
CA TYR A 87 -2.23 10.41 -2.51
C TYR A 87 -1.00 9.51 -2.63
N VAL A 88 -0.23 9.68 -3.69
CA VAL A 88 0.95 8.86 -3.97
C VAL A 88 2.18 9.75 -4.05
N CYS A 89 3.14 9.55 -3.15
CA CYS A 89 4.43 10.19 -3.24
C CYS A 89 5.19 9.63 -4.44
N ASP A 90 5.38 10.45 -5.47
CA ASP A 90 6.31 10.16 -6.54
C ASP A 90 7.62 10.89 -6.23
N THR A 91 8.69 10.12 -6.03
CA THR A 91 9.99 10.65 -5.60
C THR A 91 10.63 11.62 -6.60
N ASN A 92 10.03 11.79 -7.78
CA ASN A 92 10.39 12.78 -8.78
C ASN A 92 9.73 14.17 -8.54
N ALA A 93 9.62 14.57 -7.28
CA ALA A 93 9.24 15.90 -6.81
C ALA A 93 7.74 16.22 -6.72
N THR A 94 6.85 15.23 -6.67
CA THR A 94 5.42 15.50 -6.49
C THR A 94 4.71 14.49 -5.61
N VAL A 95 3.55 14.88 -5.07
CA VAL A 95 2.52 13.95 -4.59
C VAL A 95 1.40 13.98 -5.61
N ILE A 96 1.13 12.82 -6.21
CA ILE A 96 0.08 12.62 -7.20
C ILE A 96 -1.23 12.36 -6.46
N VAL A 97 -2.30 12.98 -6.91
CA VAL A 97 -3.65 12.83 -6.37
C VAL A 97 -4.56 12.23 -7.42
N PHE A 98 -5.10 11.04 -7.14
CA PHE A 98 -6.21 10.44 -7.89
C PHE A 98 -7.50 10.72 -7.13
N ASP A 99 -8.34 11.58 -7.64
CA ASP A 99 -9.67 11.82 -7.09
C ASP A 99 -10.66 10.85 -7.75
N LEU A 100 -11.08 9.82 -7.00
CA LEU A 100 -12.00 8.78 -7.49
C LEU A 100 -13.44 9.28 -7.63
N VAL A 101 -13.78 10.38 -6.97
CA VAL A 101 -15.11 10.99 -7.01
C VAL A 101 -15.20 11.96 -8.18
N ALA A 102 -14.26 12.92 -8.26
CA ALA A 102 -14.17 13.88 -9.36
C ALA A 102 -13.62 13.26 -10.65
N ARG A 103 -13.06 12.04 -10.58
CA ARG A 103 -12.41 11.35 -11.69
C ARG A 103 -11.28 12.18 -12.31
N SER A 104 -10.38 12.68 -11.47
CA SER A 104 -9.29 13.54 -11.90
C SER A 104 -7.94 13.04 -11.40
N TYR A 105 -6.90 13.47 -12.08
CA TYR A 105 -5.51 13.20 -11.79
C TYR A 105 -4.75 14.53 -11.75
N SER A 106 -4.09 14.82 -10.64
CA SER A 106 -3.38 16.10 -10.46
C SER A 106 -2.18 15.95 -9.51
N GLY A 107 -1.34 16.97 -9.46
CA GLY A 107 -0.40 17.15 -8.35
C GLY A 107 -1.12 17.72 -7.13
N LEU A 108 -0.54 17.51 -5.94
CA LEU A 108 -1.04 18.06 -4.68
C LEU A 108 -1.11 19.60 -4.76
N LYS A 109 -2.30 20.15 -4.57
CA LYS A 109 -2.62 21.58 -4.78
C LYS A 109 -1.68 22.54 -4.05
N GLY A 110 -1.44 22.30 -2.76
CA GLY A 110 -0.61 23.16 -1.92
C GLY A 110 0.89 22.94 -2.09
N ALA A 111 1.34 22.04 -2.95
CA ALA A 111 2.75 21.75 -3.19
C ALA A 111 3.44 22.82 -4.05
N VAL A 112 3.15 24.10 -3.77
CA VAL A 112 3.68 25.29 -4.45
C VAL A 112 4.17 26.32 -3.43
N GLY A 113 5.02 27.23 -3.83
CA GLY A 113 5.53 28.27 -2.94
C GLY A 113 6.18 27.69 -1.68
N ALA A 114 5.68 28.06 -0.49
CA ALA A 114 6.15 27.53 0.79
C ALA A 114 5.91 26.02 0.98
N GLY A 115 4.89 25.48 0.33
CA GLY A 115 4.56 24.05 0.33
C GLY A 115 5.29 23.23 -0.74
N LYS A 116 6.14 23.85 -1.59
CA LYS A 116 6.83 23.16 -2.68
C LYS A 116 7.63 21.95 -2.17
N LEU A 117 7.39 20.80 -2.77
CA LEU A 117 8.11 19.57 -2.50
C LEU A 117 9.34 19.43 -3.41
N ILE A 118 10.36 18.71 -2.94
CA ILE A 118 11.61 18.45 -3.67
C ILE A 118 11.78 16.96 -3.93
N GLN A 119 11.61 16.14 -2.90
CA GLN A 119 11.71 14.67 -2.99
C GLN A 119 10.75 14.04 -1.97
N PRO A 120 9.42 14.15 -2.17
CA PRO A 120 8.47 13.53 -1.25
C PRO A 120 8.63 12.01 -1.29
N ILE A 121 8.79 11.38 -0.12
CA ILE A 121 9.02 9.93 -0.07
C ILE A 121 7.89 9.19 0.64
N ASN A 122 7.37 9.71 1.75
CA ASN A 122 6.25 9.12 2.47
C ASN A 122 5.20 10.16 2.83
N ILE A 123 3.98 9.68 3.00
CA ILE A 123 2.83 10.47 3.42
C ILE A 123 2.05 9.70 4.48
N SER A 124 1.67 10.38 5.56
CA SER A 124 0.68 9.92 6.54
C SER A 124 -0.50 10.88 6.51
N ILE A 125 -1.70 10.34 6.59
CA ILE A 125 -2.95 11.12 6.54
C ILE A 125 -3.76 10.79 7.79
N GLU A 126 -4.15 11.81 8.53
CA GLU A 126 -5.03 11.67 9.70
C GLU A 126 -6.51 11.60 9.30
N ALA A 127 -7.34 11.21 10.25
CA ALA A 127 -8.79 11.09 10.04
C ALA A 127 -9.46 12.41 9.65
N ASP A 128 -8.91 13.56 10.07
CA ASP A 128 -9.38 14.89 9.66
C ASP A 128 -8.87 15.33 8.28
N GLY A 129 -8.11 14.50 7.60
CA GLY A 129 -7.52 14.76 6.30
C GLY A 129 -6.21 15.56 6.34
N THR A 130 -5.66 15.88 7.49
CA THR A 130 -4.32 16.50 7.60
C THR A 130 -3.24 15.53 7.11
N LYS A 131 -2.35 16.01 6.25
CA LYS A 131 -1.31 15.22 5.60
C LYS A 131 0.07 15.65 6.07
N PHE A 132 0.92 14.66 6.38
CA PHE A 132 2.32 14.85 6.76
C PHE A 132 3.19 14.20 5.70
N VAL A 133 3.89 15.00 4.90
CA VAL A 133 4.75 14.53 3.81
C VAL A 133 6.20 14.61 4.24
N ALA A 134 6.88 13.48 4.30
CA ALA A 134 8.31 13.42 4.54
C ALA A 134 9.07 13.77 3.24
N ASP A 135 9.82 14.86 3.26
CA ASP A 135 10.60 15.33 2.12
C ASP A 135 12.09 15.46 2.50
N PRO A 136 12.89 14.38 2.30
CA PRO A 136 14.32 14.41 2.56
C PRO A 136 15.09 15.40 1.66
N GLY A 137 14.56 15.75 0.48
CA GLY A 137 15.13 16.77 -0.39
C GLY A 137 15.05 18.17 0.21
N ARG A 138 13.98 18.45 0.98
CA ARG A 138 13.86 19.66 1.81
C ARG A 138 14.53 19.53 3.17
N GLY A 139 14.74 18.31 3.66
CA GLY A 139 15.08 18.05 5.06
C GLY A 139 13.95 18.48 6.00
N GLN A 140 12.69 18.26 5.64
CA GLN A 140 11.51 18.70 6.40
C GLN A 140 10.34 17.72 6.27
N ILE A 141 9.43 17.78 7.24
CA ILE A 141 8.09 17.23 7.14
C ILE A 141 7.17 18.38 6.76
N VAL A 142 6.53 18.28 5.60
CA VAL A 142 5.62 19.32 5.08
C VAL A 142 4.19 18.94 5.37
N VAL A 143 3.41 19.84 5.96
CA VAL A 143 2.04 19.60 6.38
C VAL A 143 1.06 20.32 5.47
N PHE A 144 0.04 19.59 5.05
CA PHE A 144 -1.10 20.10 4.28
C PHE A 144 -2.39 19.79 5.03
N ASP A 145 -3.38 20.66 4.92
CA ASP A 145 -4.70 20.47 5.54
C ASP A 145 -5.61 19.53 4.70
N ALA A 146 -6.86 19.36 5.17
CA ALA A 146 -7.87 18.56 4.47
C ALA A 146 -8.17 19.05 3.04
N ASN A 147 -7.98 20.34 2.76
CA ASN A 147 -8.20 20.95 1.45
C ASN A 147 -6.97 20.92 0.54
N ASP A 148 -5.92 20.21 0.97
CA ASP A 148 -4.63 20.13 0.28
C ASP A 148 -3.84 21.45 0.29
N ASP A 149 -4.17 22.42 1.16
CA ASP A 149 -3.44 23.66 1.29
C ASP A 149 -2.27 23.52 2.28
N TYR A 150 -1.15 24.18 1.96
CA TYR A 150 0.04 24.18 2.84
C TYR A 150 -0.26 24.84 4.19
N VAL A 151 0.13 24.19 5.28
CA VAL A 151 -0.04 24.68 6.64
C VAL A 151 1.30 25.11 7.23
N ARG A 152 2.25 24.19 7.32
CA ARG A 152 3.56 24.43 7.94
C ARG A 152 4.56 23.33 7.56
N ALA A 153 5.80 23.47 8.04
CA ALA A 153 6.80 22.41 7.97
C ALA A 153 7.49 22.23 9.33
N TYR A 154 7.90 20.98 9.63
CA TYR A 154 8.69 20.62 10.81
C TYR A 154 10.12 20.30 10.41
N GLY A 155 11.04 20.62 11.31
CA GLY A 155 12.46 20.38 11.16
C GLY A 155 13.16 21.48 10.36
N THR A 156 14.45 21.64 10.65
CA THR A 156 15.35 22.59 9.97
C THR A 156 16.23 21.81 9.00
N PRO A 157 16.36 22.23 7.74
CA PRO A 157 17.30 21.64 6.80
C PRO A 157 18.71 21.57 7.40
N GLY A 158 19.40 20.44 7.24
CA GLY A 158 20.72 20.25 7.82
C GLY A 158 21.11 18.76 7.89
N ASN A 159 21.74 18.38 9.00
CA ASN A 159 22.32 17.05 9.18
C ASN A 159 21.28 15.99 9.60
N TRP A 160 20.16 15.89 8.88
CA TRP A 160 19.16 14.85 9.07
C TRP A 160 18.43 14.55 7.75
N ARG A 161 17.79 13.38 7.69
CA ARG A 161 17.10 12.93 6.48
C ARG A 161 15.74 12.33 6.83
N PRO A 162 14.67 13.14 6.94
CA PRO A 162 13.36 12.64 7.27
C PRO A 162 12.80 11.78 6.11
N VAL A 163 12.51 10.49 6.36
CA VAL A 163 12.03 9.59 5.31
C VAL A 163 10.64 9.03 5.57
N ASP A 164 10.14 9.13 6.80
CA ASP A 164 8.75 8.85 7.16
C ASP A 164 8.35 9.70 8.36
N ALA A 165 7.07 10.05 8.47
CA ALA A 165 6.53 10.83 9.58
C ALA A 165 5.14 10.33 9.93
N VAL A 166 4.93 9.94 11.18
CA VAL A 166 3.63 9.49 11.68
C VAL A 166 3.22 10.34 12.88
N PRO A 167 2.11 11.09 12.77
CA PRO A 167 1.53 11.76 13.92
C PRO A 167 0.91 10.72 14.87
N PHE A 168 1.10 10.94 16.16
CA PHE A 168 0.44 10.17 17.20
C PHE A 168 0.19 11.06 18.41
N GLU A 169 -1.07 11.25 18.77
CA GLU A 169 -1.53 12.19 19.80
C GLU A 169 -0.97 13.62 19.54
N ASP A 170 -0.27 14.19 20.51
CA ASP A 170 0.34 15.54 20.45
C ASP A 170 1.78 15.53 19.91
N ARG A 171 2.23 14.43 19.30
CA ARG A 171 3.60 14.24 18.82
C ARG A 171 3.64 13.87 17.34
N ILE A 172 4.80 14.14 16.73
CA ILE A 172 5.13 13.67 15.39
C ILE A 172 6.43 12.88 15.48
N TYR A 173 6.39 11.62 15.07
CA TYR A 173 7.52 10.71 15.06
C TYR A 173 8.09 10.64 13.65
N VAL A 174 9.40 10.87 13.52
CA VAL A 174 10.06 11.00 12.21
C VAL A 174 11.26 10.07 12.13
N ALA A 175 11.27 9.18 11.14
CA ALA A 175 12.41 8.33 10.87
C ALA A 175 13.55 9.11 10.23
N ASP A 176 14.74 9.05 10.86
CA ASP A 176 15.97 9.71 10.41
C ASP A 176 17.10 8.68 10.24
N PRO A 177 17.18 8.02 9.07
CA PRO A 177 18.23 7.02 8.81
C PRO A 177 19.64 7.60 8.74
N ALA A 178 19.79 8.91 8.55
CA ALA A 178 21.10 9.54 8.55
C ALA A 178 21.75 9.57 9.94
N ASN A 179 20.92 9.62 10.98
CA ASN A 179 21.37 9.62 12.38
C ASN A 179 21.02 8.31 13.12
N GLY A 180 20.40 7.33 12.46
CA GLY A 180 20.06 6.03 13.07
C GLY A 180 19.04 6.13 14.20
N LEU A 181 18.04 7.01 14.10
CA LEU A 181 17.08 7.25 15.18
C LEU A 181 15.70 7.70 14.65
N VAL A 182 14.71 7.69 15.55
CA VAL A 182 13.44 8.37 15.35
C VAL A 182 13.43 9.66 16.16
N LYS A 183 13.27 10.80 15.49
CA LYS A 183 13.09 12.10 16.14
C LYS A 183 11.63 12.31 16.49
N VAL A 184 11.35 12.85 17.68
CA VAL A 184 9.99 13.14 18.13
C VAL A 184 9.85 14.65 18.31
N PHE A 185 8.86 15.23 17.63
CA PHE A 185 8.54 16.65 17.71
C PHE A 185 7.25 16.87 18.49
N ASP A 186 7.18 17.97 19.22
CA ASP A 186 5.92 18.50 19.72
C ASP A 186 5.11 19.07 18.56
N ARG A 187 3.87 18.65 18.42
CA ARG A 187 3.02 19.00 17.27
C ARG A 187 2.66 20.48 17.24
N ALA A 188 2.43 21.10 18.39
CA ALA A 188 2.01 22.49 18.47
C ALA A 188 3.17 23.46 18.24
N SER A 189 4.26 23.30 18.99
CA SER A 189 5.44 24.16 18.89
C SER A 189 6.30 23.87 17.66
N GLY A 190 6.40 22.60 17.26
CA GLY A 190 7.31 22.14 16.21
C GLY A 190 8.74 21.88 16.71
N GLU A 191 8.95 21.97 18.02
CA GLU A 191 10.27 21.76 18.62
C GLU A 191 10.56 20.27 18.83
N PRO A 192 11.81 19.81 18.65
CA PRO A 192 12.18 18.44 18.96
C PRO A 192 12.16 18.21 20.47
N VAL A 193 11.53 17.12 20.93
CA VAL A 193 11.38 16.82 22.37
C VAL A 193 12.20 15.61 22.81
N LYS A 194 12.43 14.62 21.94
CA LYS A 194 13.25 13.45 22.25
C LYS A 194 13.71 12.71 20.99
N SER A 195 14.59 11.73 21.17
CA SER A 195 14.96 10.73 20.17
C SER A 195 14.73 9.33 20.72
N ILE A 196 14.46 8.37 19.81
CA ILE A 196 14.26 6.95 20.10
C ILE A 196 15.25 6.14 19.27
N GLY A 197 15.84 5.09 19.87
CA GLY A 197 16.74 4.17 19.20
C GLY A 197 18.23 4.49 19.33
N ASP A 198 18.60 5.55 20.04
CA ASP A 198 19.98 5.96 20.30
C ASP A 198 20.53 5.41 21.65
N LYS A 199 19.68 4.80 22.48
CA LYS A 199 20.00 4.30 23.82
C LYS A 199 19.71 2.81 23.95
N GLY A 200 20.18 2.23 25.06
CA GLY A 200 20.01 0.80 25.37
C GLY A 200 21.14 -0.07 24.84
N GLU A 201 20.96 -1.38 24.95
CA GLU A 201 21.91 -2.37 24.45
C GLU A 201 21.99 -2.33 22.91
N PRO A 202 23.10 -2.81 22.31
CA PRO A 202 23.24 -2.79 20.84
C PRO A 202 22.07 -3.44 20.09
N ALA A 203 21.41 -4.45 20.68
CA ALA A 203 20.24 -5.10 20.09
C ALA A 203 18.97 -4.22 20.09
N GLU A 204 18.93 -3.18 20.92
CA GLU A 204 17.80 -2.28 21.13
C GLU A 204 17.92 -0.98 20.33
N ARG A 205 19.11 -0.69 19.79
CA ARG A 205 19.39 0.52 19.03
C ARG A 205 18.95 0.39 17.58
N LEU A 206 18.58 1.53 16.99
CA LEU A 206 18.34 1.62 15.57
C LEU A 206 19.66 1.84 14.81
N ASP A 207 19.76 1.29 13.61
CA ASP A 207 20.86 1.51 12.67
C ASP A 207 20.40 2.40 11.50
N ARG A 208 19.36 1.95 10.77
CA ARG A 208 18.84 2.67 9.62
C ARG A 208 17.31 2.60 9.57
N PRO A 209 16.61 3.34 10.45
CA PRO A 209 15.15 3.38 10.48
C PRO A 209 14.60 4.03 9.21
N THR A 210 13.53 3.47 8.63
CA THR A 210 12.98 3.99 7.37
C THR A 210 11.47 4.17 7.39
N ASN A 211 10.70 3.31 8.05
CA ASN A 211 9.24 3.39 8.07
C ASN A 211 8.71 3.18 9.49
N LEU A 212 7.61 3.86 9.76
CA LEU A 212 6.99 3.93 11.08
C LEU A 212 5.53 3.51 11.00
N ALA A 213 5.03 2.89 12.05
CA ALA A 213 3.61 2.66 12.28
C ALA A 213 3.33 2.60 13.77
N PHE A 214 2.12 2.96 14.18
CA PHE A 214 1.61 2.75 15.54
C PHE A 214 0.53 1.68 15.54
N ASP A 215 0.47 0.89 16.61
CA ASP A 215 -0.71 0.06 16.89
C ASP A 215 -1.73 0.83 17.76
N GLY A 216 -2.92 0.23 17.95
CA GLY A 216 -3.98 0.82 18.77
C GLY A 216 -3.66 0.95 20.26
N GLU A 217 -2.61 0.28 20.74
CA GLU A 217 -2.12 0.33 22.12
C GLU A 217 -1.04 1.42 22.30
N GLY A 218 -0.60 2.05 21.20
CA GLY A 218 0.39 3.12 21.18
C GLY A 218 1.83 2.64 21.17
N TYR A 219 2.10 1.40 20.75
CA TYR A 219 3.46 0.97 20.48
C TYR A 219 3.91 1.43 19.09
N LEU A 220 5.12 1.94 19.02
CA LEU A 220 5.79 2.36 17.80
C LEU A 220 6.53 1.17 17.17
N TYR A 221 6.21 0.86 15.93
CA TYR A 221 6.95 -0.08 15.09
C TYR A 221 7.84 0.69 14.12
N VAL A 222 9.09 0.27 14.03
CA VAL A 222 10.12 0.92 13.21
C VAL A 222 10.78 -0.11 12.30
N THR A 223 10.62 0.05 10.97
CA THR A 223 11.43 -0.73 10.03
C THR A 223 12.88 -0.26 10.09
N ASP A 224 13.78 -1.15 10.45
CA ASP A 224 15.21 -0.90 10.40
C ASP A 224 15.85 -1.74 9.28
N VAL A 225 16.15 -1.08 8.17
CA VAL A 225 16.73 -1.77 7.00
C VAL A 225 18.19 -2.15 7.21
N GLY A 226 18.92 -1.52 8.13
CA GLY A 226 20.27 -1.88 8.48
C GLY A 226 20.32 -3.17 9.31
N ARG A 227 19.28 -3.43 10.07
CA ARG A 227 19.12 -4.63 10.90
C ARG A 227 18.32 -5.74 10.23
N PHE A 228 17.62 -5.46 9.15
CA PHE A 228 16.68 -6.38 8.51
C PHE A 228 15.58 -6.84 9.48
N GLN A 229 15.04 -5.90 10.27
CA GLN A 229 14.06 -6.16 11.33
C GLN A 229 13.03 -5.04 11.39
N VAL A 230 11.90 -5.31 12.05
CA VAL A 230 11.00 -4.31 12.58
C VAL A 230 11.14 -4.30 14.09
N LEU A 231 11.54 -3.18 14.66
CA LEU A 231 11.70 -3.01 16.11
C LEU A 231 10.45 -2.36 16.69
N LYS A 232 10.02 -2.85 17.85
CA LYS A 232 8.86 -2.32 18.60
C LYS A 232 9.33 -1.57 19.84
N PHE A 233 8.82 -0.38 20.04
CA PHE A 233 9.08 0.49 21.19
C PHE A 233 7.79 0.93 21.86
N ASP A 234 7.83 1.25 23.16
CA ASP A 234 6.74 1.98 23.77
C ASP A 234 6.82 3.49 23.43
N ARG A 235 5.81 4.26 23.88
CA ARG A 235 5.74 5.71 23.65
C ARG A 235 6.92 6.48 24.20
N ASP A 236 7.55 5.95 25.27
CA ASP A 236 8.71 6.59 25.90
C ASP A 236 10.01 6.26 25.19
N GLY A 237 9.97 5.33 24.26
CA GLY A 237 11.11 4.91 23.45
C GLY A 237 11.87 3.72 24.04
N HIS A 238 11.27 2.99 25.01
CA HIS A 238 11.88 1.77 25.51
C HIS A 238 11.60 0.61 24.54
N PHE A 239 12.64 -0.10 24.18
CA PHE A 239 12.55 -1.27 23.34
C PHE A 239 11.69 -2.38 23.98
N LYS A 240 10.87 -3.04 23.17
CA LYS A 240 10.01 -4.14 23.59
C LYS A 240 10.37 -5.45 22.91
N SER A 241 10.49 -5.44 21.60
CA SER A 241 10.78 -6.65 20.83
C SER A 241 11.31 -6.31 19.42
N ALA A 242 11.85 -7.31 18.74
CA ALA A 242 12.19 -7.25 17.33
C ALA A 242 11.46 -8.36 16.57
N ILE A 243 10.90 -8.02 15.41
CA ILE A 243 10.20 -8.94 14.52
C ILE A 243 11.04 -9.17 13.28
N GLY A 244 11.14 -10.45 12.87
CA GLY A 244 11.98 -10.86 11.75
C GLY A 244 13.47 -10.93 12.11
N LYS A 245 14.25 -11.37 11.15
CA LYS A 245 15.72 -11.45 11.19
C LYS A 245 16.26 -11.50 9.76
N PRO A 246 17.54 -11.23 9.54
CA PRO A 246 18.16 -11.38 8.22
C PRO A 246 18.01 -12.79 7.66
N GLY A 247 17.65 -12.93 6.41
CA GLY A 247 17.57 -14.22 5.72
C GLY A 247 16.58 -14.25 4.59
N ASP A 248 16.49 -15.40 3.93
CA ASP A 248 15.68 -15.69 2.76
C ASP A 248 14.47 -16.59 3.02
N ASN A 249 14.28 -17.03 4.26
CA ASN A 249 13.10 -17.80 4.65
C ASN A 249 11.90 -16.89 4.94
N LEU A 250 10.70 -17.45 4.87
CA LEU A 250 9.48 -16.77 5.31
C LEU A 250 9.59 -16.41 6.81
N GLY A 251 9.13 -15.21 7.17
CA GLY A 251 9.30 -14.64 8.50
C GLY A 251 10.66 -13.97 8.73
N HIS A 252 11.59 -14.07 7.76
CA HIS A 252 12.81 -13.27 7.70
C HIS A 252 12.63 -12.07 6.79
N PHE A 253 13.60 -11.18 6.78
CA PHE A 253 13.66 -10.02 5.90
C PHE A 253 14.97 -9.98 5.11
N ALA A 254 14.86 -9.69 3.82
CA ALA A 254 15.99 -9.42 2.94
C ALA A 254 16.09 -7.93 2.56
N ARG A 255 14.94 -7.25 2.43
CA ARG A 255 14.87 -5.81 2.17
C ARG A 255 13.55 -5.23 2.69
N PRO A 256 13.34 -5.19 4.01
CA PRO A 256 12.11 -4.66 4.57
C PRO A 256 11.95 -3.18 4.21
N LYS A 257 10.71 -2.76 3.98
CA LYS A 257 10.32 -1.42 3.56
C LYS A 257 9.15 -0.91 4.41
N GLY A 258 8.09 -0.46 3.75
CA GLY A 258 6.90 0.07 4.38
C GLY A 258 6.20 -0.94 5.27
N ILE A 259 5.69 -0.44 6.39
CA ILE A 259 4.92 -1.21 7.36
C ILE A 259 3.59 -0.53 7.65
N ALA A 260 2.63 -1.33 8.11
CA ALA A 260 1.38 -0.87 8.71
C ALA A 260 0.98 -1.86 9.82
N VAL A 261 0.17 -1.41 10.77
CA VAL A 261 -0.40 -2.26 11.82
C VAL A 261 -1.91 -2.09 11.81
N ASP A 262 -2.64 -3.20 11.82
CA ASP A 262 -4.10 -3.17 11.84
C ASP A 262 -4.67 -3.04 13.26
N ARG A 263 -6.00 -2.94 13.37
CA ARG A 263 -6.69 -2.78 14.66
C ARG A 263 -6.57 -3.99 15.58
N GLU A 264 -6.27 -5.17 15.04
CA GLU A 264 -5.99 -6.39 15.80
C GLU A 264 -4.51 -6.51 16.21
N GLY A 265 -3.66 -5.55 15.83
CA GLY A 265 -2.23 -5.52 16.14
C GLY A 265 -1.39 -6.42 15.24
N ARG A 266 -1.90 -6.85 14.07
CA ARG A 266 -1.11 -7.57 13.07
C ARG A 266 -0.22 -6.60 12.31
N LEU A 267 1.06 -6.91 12.23
CA LEU A 267 2.04 -6.14 11.47
C LEU A 267 2.06 -6.62 10.00
N TYR A 268 1.90 -5.69 9.09
CA TYR A 268 2.09 -5.85 7.65
C TYR A 268 3.44 -5.26 7.28
N ALA A 269 4.31 -6.03 6.67
CA ALA A 269 5.65 -5.57 6.29
C ALA A 269 5.96 -5.93 4.84
N ALA A 270 6.17 -4.92 4.01
CA ALA A 270 6.60 -5.10 2.63
C ALA A 270 8.09 -5.49 2.60
N ASP A 271 8.43 -6.54 1.87
CA ASP A 271 9.83 -6.89 1.57
C ASP A 271 10.09 -6.77 0.07
N ALA A 272 10.91 -5.79 -0.29
CA ALA A 272 11.22 -5.49 -1.68
C ALA A 272 12.06 -6.57 -2.37
N SER A 273 12.80 -7.39 -1.66
CA SER A 273 13.56 -8.50 -2.23
C SER A 273 12.72 -9.73 -2.46
N PHE A 274 11.75 -9.99 -1.58
CA PHE A 274 10.82 -11.10 -1.74
C PHE A 274 9.63 -10.76 -2.66
N ASN A 275 9.45 -9.48 -3.01
CA ASN A 275 8.33 -9.00 -3.80
C ASN A 275 6.97 -9.38 -3.17
N ASN A 276 6.86 -9.28 -1.85
CA ASN A 276 5.65 -9.61 -1.11
C ASN A 276 5.41 -8.66 0.08
N VAL A 277 4.26 -8.84 0.71
CA VAL A 277 3.95 -8.29 2.04
C VAL A 277 3.73 -9.45 2.97
N GLN A 278 4.48 -9.50 4.06
CA GLN A 278 4.36 -10.49 5.12
C GLN A 278 3.47 -9.95 6.25
N ILE A 279 2.60 -10.79 6.80
CA ILE A 279 1.69 -10.44 7.91
C ILE A 279 2.13 -11.24 9.14
N PHE A 280 2.40 -10.52 10.22
CA PHE A 280 2.80 -11.09 11.51
C PHE A 280 1.73 -10.84 12.57
N GLY A 281 1.50 -11.81 13.43
CA GLY A 281 0.69 -11.64 14.64
C GLY A 281 1.38 -10.75 15.69
N LYS A 282 0.66 -10.40 16.75
CA LYS A 282 1.16 -9.54 17.84
C LYS A 282 2.49 -10.00 18.44
N GLU A 283 2.69 -11.32 18.51
CA GLU A 283 3.89 -11.96 19.07
C GLU A 283 5.02 -12.13 18.03
N GLY A 284 4.90 -11.48 16.85
CA GLY A 284 5.90 -11.53 15.79
C GLY A 284 5.98 -12.84 15.02
N ARG A 285 4.95 -13.72 15.13
CA ARG A 285 4.84 -14.94 14.32
C ARG A 285 4.32 -14.58 12.94
N LEU A 286 4.94 -15.14 11.89
CA LEU A 286 4.39 -15.04 10.54
C LEU A 286 3.05 -15.80 10.45
N LEU A 287 2.01 -15.11 10.01
CA LEU A 287 0.67 -15.66 9.79
C LEU A 287 0.46 -16.03 8.32
N MET A 288 0.80 -15.13 7.41
CA MET A 288 0.70 -15.33 5.97
C MET A 288 1.53 -14.29 5.22
N PHE A 289 1.61 -14.43 3.91
CA PHE A 289 2.11 -13.41 3.01
C PHE A 289 1.22 -13.32 1.76
N PHE A 290 1.33 -12.23 1.03
CA PHE A 290 0.64 -12.02 -0.23
C PHE A 290 1.49 -11.16 -1.19
N GLY A 291 1.11 -11.18 -2.48
CA GLY A 291 1.96 -10.64 -3.53
C GLY A 291 3.05 -11.66 -3.89
N GLU A 292 2.86 -12.38 -4.98
CA GLU A 292 3.91 -13.17 -5.59
C GLU A 292 4.62 -12.31 -6.63
N GLY A 293 5.94 -12.43 -6.75
CA GLY A 293 6.71 -11.65 -7.71
C GLY A 293 6.17 -11.76 -9.12
N GLY A 294 6.05 -10.63 -9.83
CA GLY A 294 5.58 -10.60 -11.19
C GLY A 294 4.76 -9.36 -11.53
N ASP A 295 4.71 -9.03 -12.82
CA ASP A 295 3.94 -7.91 -13.36
C ASP A 295 2.54 -8.37 -13.78
N VAL A 296 1.79 -8.86 -12.81
CA VAL A 296 0.44 -9.42 -12.98
C VAL A 296 -0.49 -8.85 -11.89
N PRO A 297 -1.81 -8.89 -12.09
CA PRO A 297 -2.76 -8.48 -11.06
C PRO A 297 -2.51 -9.19 -9.73
N GLY A 298 -2.26 -8.41 -8.66
CA GLY A 298 -1.90 -8.93 -7.34
C GLY A 298 -0.45 -9.34 -7.16
N GLY A 299 0.37 -9.31 -8.21
CA GLY A 299 1.83 -9.45 -8.12
C GLY A 299 2.49 -8.14 -7.72
N PHE A 300 3.69 -8.21 -7.13
CA PHE A 300 4.47 -7.04 -6.73
C PHE A 300 5.86 -7.06 -7.35
N LEU A 301 6.37 -5.85 -7.66
CA LEU A 301 7.75 -5.64 -8.13
C LEU A 301 8.40 -4.53 -7.31
N LEU A 302 9.29 -4.91 -6.41
CA LEU A 302 9.92 -4.05 -5.41
C LEU A 302 8.89 -3.22 -4.60
N PRO A 303 7.99 -3.85 -3.83
CA PRO A 303 7.01 -3.14 -3.03
C PRO A 303 7.70 -2.17 -2.07
N ALA A 304 7.19 -0.94 -1.98
CA ALA A 304 7.81 0.13 -1.20
C ALA A 304 7.03 0.49 0.06
N LYS A 305 5.71 0.54 -0.01
CA LYS A 305 4.83 0.85 1.13
C LYS A 305 3.62 -0.07 1.12
N VAL A 306 3.15 -0.42 2.31
CA VAL A 306 1.81 -0.93 2.57
C VAL A 306 1.10 0.03 3.52
N THR A 307 -0.17 0.33 3.24
CA THR A 307 -1.02 1.19 4.08
C THR A 307 -2.37 0.50 4.25
N ILE A 308 -2.97 0.65 5.43
CA ILE A 308 -4.27 0.10 5.78
C ILE A 308 -5.28 1.25 5.86
N ASP A 309 -6.47 1.05 5.28
CA ASP A 309 -7.56 2.02 5.36
C ASP A 309 -8.91 1.33 5.56
N TYR A 310 -9.66 1.80 6.56
CA TYR A 310 -10.97 1.25 6.95
C TYR A 310 -12.16 2.05 6.38
N ASP A 311 -11.94 3.27 5.92
CA ASP A 311 -13.02 4.23 5.68
C ASP A 311 -13.40 4.36 4.20
N ASN A 312 -12.48 3.95 3.30
CA ASN A 312 -12.63 4.13 1.85
C ASN A 312 -13.00 2.86 1.07
N VAL A 313 -13.33 1.75 1.73
CA VAL A 313 -13.76 0.48 1.08
C VAL A 313 -14.91 0.72 0.08
N LYS A 314 -15.82 1.63 0.39
CA LYS A 314 -16.99 1.97 -0.45
C LYS A 314 -16.62 2.37 -1.88
N TYR A 315 -15.51 3.05 -2.10
CA TYR A 315 -15.07 3.51 -3.42
C TYR A 315 -14.57 2.36 -4.32
N PHE A 316 -14.28 1.20 -3.73
CA PHE A 316 -13.78 0.02 -4.43
C PHE A 316 -14.77 -1.14 -4.46
N SER A 317 -16.00 -0.93 -3.95
CA SER A 317 -17.03 -1.98 -3.84
C SER A 317 -17.36 -2.67 -5.17
N LYS A 318 -17.26 -1.95 -6.29
CA LYS A 318 -17.49 -2.48 -7.65
C LYS A 318 -16.50 -3.57 -8.09
N TYR A 319 -15.33 -3.65 -7.43
CA TYR A 319 -14.29 -4.64 -7.71
C TYR A 319 -14.36 -5.86 -6.79
N LEU A 320 -15.19 -5.81 -5.73
CA LEU A 320 -15.33 -6.92 -4.81
C LEU A 320 -16.09 -8.09 -5.46
N ALA A 321 -15.56 -9.29 -5.28
CA ALA A 321 -16.28 -10.50 -5.64
C ALA A 321 -17.55 -10.63 -4.78
N PRO A 322 -18.70 -11.09 -5.33
CA PRO A 322 -19.98 -11.12 -4.60
C PRO A 322 -19.95 -11.90 -3.29
N GLN A 323 -19.14 -12.95 -3.24
CA GLN A 323 -18.95 -13.80 -2.07
C GLN A 323 -17.98 -13.22 -1.01
N PHE A 324 -17.17 -12.21 -1.35
CA PHE A 324 -16.17 -11.64 -0.46
C PHE A 324 -16.70 -10.43 0.31
N GLN A 325 -16.43 -10.37 1.59
CA GLN A 325 -16.76 -9.25 2.46
C GLN A 325 -15.48 -8.58 2.92
N ALA A 326 -15.24 -7.38 2.42
CA ALA A 326 -14.08 -6.57 2.80
C ALA A 326 -14.28 -5.95 4.19
N GLU A 327 -13.23 -5.98 4.98
CA GLU A 327 -13.11 -5.33 6.28
C GLU A 327 -12.36 -3.99 6.15
N TYR A 328 -11.28 -3.97 5.39
CA TYR A 328 -10.46 -2.79 5.09
C TYR A 328 -9.67 -2.96 3.80
N LEU A 329 -9.10 -1.86 3.35
CA LEU A 329 -8.21 -1.82 2.18
C LEU A 329 -6.76 -2.00 2.59
N LEU A 330 -6.01 -2.64 1.69
CA LEU A 330 -4.56 -2.67 1.68
C LEU A 330 -4.09 -1.95 0.41
N LEU A 331 -3.34 -0.86 0.57
CA LEU A 331 -2.77 -0.11 -0.52
C LEU A 331 -1.28 -0.42 -0.57
N VAL A 332 -0.80 -0.92 -1.70
CA VAL A 332 0.61 -1.28 -1.88
C VAL A 332 1.19 -0.52 -3.06
N THR A 333 2.32 0.15 -2.86
CA THR A 333 3.08 0.76 -3.95
C THR A 333 4.20 -0.15 -4.41
N ASN A 334 4.40 -0.24 -5.73
CA ASN A 334 5.46 -0.99 -6.39
C ASN A 334 6.36 -0.03 -7.17
N GLN A 335 7.68 -0.16 -7.04
CA GLN A 335 8.62 0.75 -7.70
C GLN A 335 8.83 0.44 -9.19
N PHE A 336 8.36 -0.73 -9.65
CA PHE A 336 8.45 -1.17 -11.03
C PHE A 336 7.16 -1.86 -11.48
N GLY A 337 7.03 -2.04 -12.82
CA GLY A 337 5.94 -2.78 -13.46
C GLY A 337 4.74 -1.92 -13.85
N GLU A 338 3.71 -2.60 -14.33
CA GLU A 338 2.48 -1.99 -14.83
C GLU A 338 1.46 -1.70 -13.71
N HIS A 339 1.73 -2.17 -12.49
CA HIS A 339 0.87 -2.03 -11.31
C HIS A 339 1.55 -1.20 -10.19
N PRO A 340 1.92 0.08 -10.45
CA PRO A 340 2.67 0.89 -9.48
C PRO A 340 1.90 1.18 -8.20
N VAL A 341 0.57 1.17 -8.23
CA VAL A 341 -0.31 1.22 -7.05
C VAL A 341 -1.29 0.07 -7.14
N SER A 342 -1.23 -0.87 -6.22
CA SER A 342 -2.15 -1.99 -6.09
C SER A 342 -3.11 -1.77 -4.93
N ILE A 343 -4.41 -1.95 -5.17
CA ILE A 343 -5.46 -1.89 -4.16
C ILE A 343 -5.98 -3.30 -3.93
N LEU A 344 -5.91 -3.72 -2.68
CA LEU A 344 -6.43 -5.01 -2.23
C LEU A 344 -7.42 -4.79 -1.09
N ALA A 345 -8.25 -5.77 -0.81
CA ALA A 345 -9.13 -5.79 0.35
C ALA A 345 -8.76 -6.97 1.25
N PHE A 346 -8.58 -6.69 2.54
CA PHE A 346 -8.58 -7.73 3.56
C PHE A 346 -10.01 -8.02 3.98
N GLY A 347 -10.34 -9.29 4.22
CA GLY A 347 -11.70 -9.69 4.58
C GLY A 347 -11.87 -11.20 4.62
N GLN A 348 -13.07 -11.66 4.30
CA GLN A 348 -13.43 -13.07 4.35
C GLN A 348 -14.56 -13.43 3.37
N GLU A 349 -14.68 -14.68 3.00
CA GLU A 349 -15.85 -15.17 2.27
C GLU A 349 -17.06 -15.25 3.20
N LYS A 350 -18.21 -14.80 2.72
CA LYS A 350 -19.47 -14.84 3.44
C LYS A 350 -19.87 -16.28 3.79
N GLY A 351 -20.24 -16.50 5.05
CA GLY A 351 -20.71 -17.80 5.52
C GLY A 351 -19.62 -18.88 5.70
N LYS A 352 -18.33 -18.50 5.60
CA LYS A 352 -17.21 -19.37 5.94
C LYS A 352 -16.74 -19.06 7.36
N HIS A 353 -16.34 -20.12 8.08
CA HIS A 353 -15.67 -19.95 9.38
C HIS A 353 -14.16 -19.79 9.14
N TYR A 354 -13.58 -18.76 9.72
CA TYR A 354 -12.15 -18.50 9.71
C TYR A 354 -11.60 -18.75 11.11
N PRO A 355 -10.68 -19.68 11.26
CA PRO A 355 -10.14 -19.99 12.59
C PRO A 355 -9.41 -18.79 13.17
N THR A 356 -9.59 -18.58 14.46
CA THR A 356 -8.81 -17.60 15.24
C THR A 356 -7.34 -18.02 15.32
N GLU A 357 -6.46 -17.09 15.75
CA GLU A 357 -5.05 -17.42 15.97
C GLU A 357 -4.91 -18.54 17.01
N GLU A 358 -5.70 -18.53 18.07
CA GLU A 358 -5.72 -19.56 19.11
C GLU A 358 -6.14 -20.93 18.55
N GLU A 359 -7.19 -20.99 17.73
CA GLU A 359 -7.63 -22.21 17.06
C GLU A 359 -6.56 -22.77 16.11
N LEU A 360 -5.87 -21.89 15.37
CA LEU A 360 -4.76 -22.28 14.50
C LEU A 360 -3.58 -22.84 15.29
N LEU A 361 -3.24 -22.22 16.42
CA LEU A 361 -2.19 -22.68 17.32
C LEU A 361 -2.50 -24.06 17.87
N GLN A 362 -3.72 -24.27 18.36
CA GLN A 362 -4.17 -25.56 18.87
C GLN A 362 -4.09 -26.64 17.78
N GLN A 363 -4.52 -26.34 16.56
CA GLN A 363 -4.43 -27.28 15.42
C GLN A 363 -2.97 -27.65 15.09
N ILE A 364 -2.04 -26.70 15.19
CA ILE A 364 -0.61 -26.95 14.98
C ILE A 364 -0.03 -27.84 16.07
N GLU A 365 -0.36 -27.58 17.33
CA GLU A 365 0.08 -28.40 18.46
C GLU A 365 -0.45 -29.83 18.37
N ASP A 366 -1.74 -29.99 18.02
CA ASP A 366 -2.36 -31.30 17.88
C ASP A 366 -1.71 -32.10 16.74
N LYS A 367 -1.43 -31.44 15.60
CA LYS A 367 -0.67 -32.09 14.50
C LYS A 367 0.73 -32.53 14.93
N ARG A 368 1.46 -31.69 15.64
CA ARG A 368 2.81 -32.04 16.14
C ARG A 368 2.78 -33.25 17.09
N LYS A 369 1.78 -33.30 17.97
CA LYS A 369 1.59 -34.47 18.86
C LYS A 369 1.34 -35.73 18.05
N GLN A 370 0.46 -35.68 17.07
CA GLN A 370 0.16 -36.83 16.21
C GLN A 370 1.37 -37.28 15.38
N GLU A 371 2.21 -36.35 14.92
CA GLU A 371 3.46 -36.69 14.20
C GLU A 371 4.46 -37.34 15.11
N GLN A 372 4.64 -36.86 16.34
CA GLN A 372 5.53 -37.46 17.34
C GLN A 372 5.08 -38.87 17.77
N GLU A 373 3.76 -39.07 17.93
CA GLU A 373 3.21 -40.40 18.21
C GLU A 373 3.50 -41.40 17.08
N LYS A 374 3.30 -40.95 15.82
CA LYS A 374 3.60 -41.77 14.63
C LYS A 374 5.08 -42.07 14.45
N GLU A 375 5.99 -41.18 14.88
CA GLU A 375 7.44 -41.45 14.87
C GLU A 375 7.85 -42.45 15.95
N GLN A 376 7.21 -42.43 17.12
CA GLN A 376 7.46 -43.38 18.20
C GLN A 376 6.94 -44.80 17.91
N GLU A 377 5.89 -44.93 17.09
CA GLU A 377 5.31 -46.21 16.66
C GLU A 377 6.06 -46.86 15.50
N LYS A 378 7.02 -46.17 14.86
CA LYS A 378 7.84 -46.80 13.82
C LYS A 378 8.77 -47.87 14.41
N PRO A 379 8.71 -49.11 13.90
CA PRO A 379 9.62 -50.15 14.37
C PRO A 379 11.06 -49.72 14.09
N PRO A 380 12.00 -50.10 14.99
CA PRO A 380 13.41 -49.78 14.78
C PRO A 380 13.88 -50.36 13.45
N THR A 381 14.49 -49.50 12.65
CA THR A 381 15.08 -49.88 11.35
C THR A 381 16.14 -50.96 11.61
N PRO A 382 16.16 -52.06 10.86
CA PRO A 382 17.05 -53.18 11.07
C PRO A 382 18.52 -52.83 10.84
#